data_ac7b8abf6f59c153accc85e4fe7926ee
#
_entry.id   ac7b8abf6f59c153accc85e4fe7926ee
#
_cell.length_a   1.000
_cell.length_b   1.000
_cell.length_c   1.000
_cell.angle_alpha   90.00
_cell.angle_beta   90.00
_cell.angle_gamma   90.00
#
_symmetry.space_group_name_H-M   'P 1'
#
loop_
_entity.id
_entity.type
_entity.pdbx_description
1 polymer ?
#
loop_
_entity_poly.entity_id
_entity_poly.type
_entity_poly.pdbx_seq_one_letter_code
_entity_poly.pdbx_strand_id
1 'polypeptide(L)'
;MTPPIDPADLALLLKTLPKEHPDPFPHLADLNATQLLTRRIWITGQLKALDQERQVIDYEIQALFGDAELRFGVVAPGGWVIKQRSRTSWEYSPAVRELIRGIQTQAQQDGEAEAKSSTYLCQVTSI
;
A
#
# COMPACT_ATOMS: atom_id res chain seq x y z
N MET A 1 1.77 27.83 -38.81
CA MET A 1 2.55 27.30 -37.70
C MET A 1 1.80 27.51 -36.40
N THR A 2 1.30 26.43 -35.79
CA THR A 2 0.61 26.52 -34.52
C THR A 2 1.64 26.77 -33.39
N PRO A 3 1.41 27.76 -32.53
CA PRO A 3 2.33 27.99 -31.42
C PRO A 3 2.34 26.77 -30.49
N PRO A 4 3.46 26.46 -29.86
CA PRO A 4 3.51 25.36 -28.92
C PRO A 4 2.57 25.63 -27.76
N ILE A 5 1.85 24.57 -27.32
CA ILE A 5 0.95 24.66 -26.20
C ILE A 5 1.79 24.81 -24.93
N ASP A 6 1.40 25.79 -24.08
CA ASP A 6 2.03 25.97 -22.78
C ASP A 6 1.83 24.69 -21.93
N PRO A 7 2.87 24.19 -21.26
CA PRO A 7 2.71 23.02 -20.38
C PRO A 7 1.62 23.16 -19.33
N ALA A 8 1.39 24.37 -18.81
CA ALA A 8 0.31 24.62 -17.87
C ALA A 8 -1.07 24.46 -18.50
N ASP A 9 -1.23 24.95 -19.73
CA ASP A 9 -2.47 24.80 -20.50
C ASP A 9 -2.72 23.35 -20.89
N LEU A 10 -1.65 22.61 -21.23
CA LEU A 10 -1.75 21.19 -21.52
C LEU A 10 -2.22 20.40 -20.30
N ALA A 11 -1.70 20.71 -19.13
CA ALA A 11 -2.11 20.08 -17.86
C ALA A 11 -3.60 20.34 -17.57
N LEU A 12 -4.06 21.56 -17.82
CA LEU A 12 -5.47 21.94 -17.68
C LEU A 12 -6.36 21.17 -18.65
N LEU A 13 -5.94 21.07 -19.91
CA LEU A 13 -6.66 20.32 -20.93
C LEU A 13 -6.77 18.85 -20.58
N LEU A 14 -5.70 18.25 -20.08
CA LEU A 14 -5.69 16.85 -19.66
C LEU A 14 -6.65 16.59 -18.49
N LYS A 15 -6.81 17.58 -17.61
CA LYS A 15 -7.78 17.47 -16.49
C LYS A 15 -9.22 17.59 -16.94
N THR A 16 -9.48 18.37 -18.01
CA THR A 16 -10.83 18.64 -18.49
C THR A 16 -11.27 17.65 -19.57
N LEU A 17 -10.33 16.93 -20.20
CA LEU A 17 -10.67 15.91 -21.18
C LEU A 17 -11.40 14.76 -20.54
N PRO A 18 -12.45 14.20 -21.20
CA PRO A 18 -13.07 12.97 -20.70
C PRO A 18 -12.01 11.86 -20.68
N LYS A 19 -12.06 11.08 -19.60
CA LYS A 19 -11.15 9.94 -19.46
C LYS A 19 -11.40 8.97 -20.60
N GLU A 20 -10.33 8.52 -21.28
CA GLU A 20 -10.42 7.54 -22.36
C GLU A 20 -10.99 6.21 -21.87
N HIS A 21 -10.78 5.89 -20.59
CA HIS A 21 -11.30 4.68 -19.97
C HIS A 21 -12.48 5.04 -19.08
N PRO A 22 -13.55 4.26 -19.09
CA PRO A 22 -14.65 4.47 -18.17
C PRO A 22 -14.14 4.34 -16.74
N ASP A 23 -14.74 5.12 -15.84
CA ASP A 23 -14.47 5.03 -14.42
C ASP A 23 -14.71 3.57 -13.98
N PRO A 24 -13.70 2.89 -13.38
CA PRO A 24 -13.89 1.51 -12.92
C PRO A 24 -14.88 1.39 -11.77
N PHE A 25 -15.24 2.50 -11.14
CA PHE A 25 -16.17 2.52 -10.00
C PHE A 25 -17.25 3.60 -10.18
N PRO A 26 -18.05 3.54 -11.26
CA PRO A 26 -19.04 4.57 -11.54
C PRO A 26 -20.14 4.67 -10.47
N HIS A 27 -20.40 3.57 -9.75
CA HIS A 27 -21.40 3.53 -8.70
C HIS A 27 -21.04 4.42 -7.49
N LEU A 28 -19.77 4.80 -7.33
CA LEU A 28 -19.35 5.65 -6.21
C LEU A 28 -19.79 7.10 -6.37
N ALA A 29 -20.02 7.55 -7.60
CA ALA A 29 -20.42 8.92 -7.89
C ALA A 29 -21.79 9.27 -7.31
N ASP A 30 -22.67 8.28 -7.14
CA ASP A 30 -24.05 8.47 -6.67
C ASP A 30 -24.19 8.28 -5.16
N LEU A 31 -23.10 7.97 -4.45
CA LEU A 31 -23.16 7.69 -3.02
C LEU A 31 -23.05 8.99 -2.20
N ASN A 32 -23.90 9.10 -1.18
CA ASN A 32 -23.76 10.17 -0.19
C ASN A 32 -22.65 9.85 0.82
N ALA A 33 -22.37 10.79 1.73
CA ALA A 33 -21.29 10.65 2.70
C ALA A 33 -21.45 9.40 3.58
N THR A 34 -22.64 9.14 4.09
CA THR A 34 -22.90 7.96 4.93
C THR A 34 -22.70 6.67 4.15
N GLN A 35 -23.15 6.62 2.91
CA GLN A 35 -22.96 5.45 2.05
C GLN A 35 -21.48 5.20 1.73
N LEU A 36 -20.71 6.26 1.49
CA LEU A 36 -19.26 6.13 1.26
C LEU A 36 -18.55 5.59 2.49
N LEU A 37 -18.88 6.10 3.67
CA LEU A 37 -18.31 5.62 4.93
C LEU A 37 -18.64 4.15 5.18
N THR A 38 -19.90 3.78 4.99
CA THR A 38 -20.38 2.40 5.15
C THR A 38 -19.68 1.47 4.17
N ARG A 39 -19.54 1.89 2.91
CA ARG A 39 -18.86 1.09 1.89
C ARG A 39 -17.40 0.85 2.23
N ARG A 40 -16.71 1.90 2.70
CA ARG A 40 -15.31 1.77 3.12
C ARG A 40 -15.14 0.77 4.28
N ILE A 41 -16.02 0.83 5.26
CA ILE A 41 -16.00 -0.09 6.41
C ILE A 41 -16.21 -1.53 5.93
N TRP A 42 -17.19 -1.74 5.03
CA TRP A 42 -17.46 -3.05 4.46
C TRP A 42 -16.23 -3.60 3.69
N ILE A 43 -15.62 -2.76 2.84
CA ILE A 43 -14.43 -3.13 2.08
C ILE A 43 -13.27 -3.49 3.02
N THR A 44 -13.05 -2.72 4.07
CA THR A 44 -12.02 -3.00 5.06
C THR A 44 -12.21 -4.37 5.70
N GLY A 45 -13.47 -4.71 6.04
CA GLY A 45 -13.81 -6.04 6.55
C GLY A 45 -13.53 -7.15 5.54
N GLN A 46 -13.86 -6.94 4.28
CA GLN A 46 -13.60 -7.92 3.21
C GLN A 46 -12.10 -8.11 2.97
N LEU A 47 -11.33 -7.02 2.97
CA LEU A 47 -9.88 -7.10 2.81
C LEU A 47 -9.24 -7.90 3.96
N LYS A 48 -9.71 -7.69 5.18
CA LYS A 48 -9.24 -8.46 6.34
C LYS A 48 -9.53 -9.93 6.20
N ALA A 49 -10.75 -10.28 5.79
CA ALA A 49 -11.15 -11.66 5.59
C ALA A 49 -10.33 -12.33 4.47
N LEU A 50 -10.13 -11.63 3.36
CA LEU A 50 -9.33 -12.14 2.25
C LEU A 50 -7.86 -12.29 2.63
N ASP A 51 -7.33 -11.38 3.43
CA ASP A 51 -5.95 -11.47 3.93
C ASP A 51 -5.77 -12.69 4.83
N GLN A 52 -6.73 -12.97 5.71
CA GLN A 52 -6.71 -14.16 6.55
C GLN A 52 -6.76 -15.43 5.71
N GLU A 53 -7.61 -15.48 4.68
CA GLU A 53 -7.69 -16.61 3.77
C GLU A 53 -6.36 -16.81 3.04
N ARG A 54 -5.75 -15.72 2.56
CA ARG A 54 -4.45 -15.78 1.90
C ARG A 54 -3.37 -16.33 2.82
N GLN A 55 -3.37 -15.97 4.10
CA GLN A 55 -2.41 -16.50 5.07
C GLN A 55 -2.54 -18.01 5.24
N VAL A 56 -3.77 -18.52 5.27
CA VAL A 56 -4.03 -19.96 5.33
C VAL A 56 -3.54 -20.65 4.06
N ILE A 57 -3.81 -20.05 2.91
CA ILE A 57 -3.35 -20.58 1.61
C ILE A 57 -1.82 -20.59 1.55
N ASP A 58 -1.16 -19.54 2.02
CA ASP A 58 0.31 -19.47 2.05
C ASP A 58 0.90 -20.60 2.92
N TYR A 59 0.26 -20.89 4.05
CA TYR A 59 0.67 -22.01 4.90
C TYR A 59 0.52 -23.35 4.17
N GLU A 60 -0.59 -23.55 3.48
CA GLU A 60 -0.82 -24.78 2.70
C GLU A 60 0.17 -24.91 1.54
N ILE A 61 0.49 -23.82 0.87
CA ILE A 61 1.49 -23.81 -0.20
C ILE A 61 2.85 -24.22 0.35
N GLN A 62 3.25 -23.67 1.51
CA GLN A 62 4.52 -24.03 2.15
C GLN A 62 4.56 -25.50 2.58
N ALA A 63 3.42 -26.08 2.90
CA ALA A 63 3.32 -27.50 3.24
C ALA A 63 3.39 -28.40 2.00
N LEU A 64 2.89 -27.95 0.85
CA LEU A 64 2.86 -28.70 -0.39
C LEU A 64 4.20 -28.70 -1.15
N PHE A 65 4.91 -27.58 -1.09
CA PHE A 65 6.17 -27.38 -1.84
C PHE A 65 7.33 -27.29 -0.87
N GLY A 66 8.50 -27.79 -1.28
CA GLY A 66 9.71 -27.67 -0.48
C GLY A 66 10.29 -26.26 -0.51
N ASP A 67 11.10 -25.93 0.51
CA ASP A 67 11.73 -24.61 0.61
C ASP A 67 12.57 -24.26 -0.64
N ALA A 68 13.28 -25.23 -1.17
CA ALA A 68 14.12 -25.03 -2.36
C ALA A 68 13.25 -24.72 -3.59
N GLU A 69 12.12 -25.42 -3.74
CA GLU A 69 11.18 -25.20 -4.85
C GLU A 69 10.58 -23.79 -4.77
N LEU A 70 10.18 -23.36 -3.58
CA LEU A 70 9.59 -22.03 -3.37
C LEU A 70 10.60 -20.92 -3.56
N ARG A 71 11.87 -21.13 -3.19
CA ARG A 71 12.93 -20.15 -3.42
C ARG A 71 13.25 -19.99 -4.90
N PHE A 72 13.25 -21.10 -5.64
CA PHE A 72 13.44 -21.10 -7.08
C PHE A 72 12.25 -20.45 -7.78
N GLY A 73 11.04 -20.76 -7.33
CA GLY A 73 9.79 -20.24 -7.86
C GLY A 73 8.91 -21.35 -8.41
N VAL A 74 7.63 -21.30 -8.04
CA VAL A 74 6.62 -22.25 -8.50
C VAL A 74 5.72 -21.51 -9.49
N VAL A 75 5.61 -22.05 -10.71
CA VAL A 75 4.78 -21.47 -11.76
C VAL A 75 3.31 -21.71 -11.41
N ALA A 76 2.57 -20.62 -11.36
CA ALA A 76 1.13 -20.62 -11.10
C ALA A 76 0.36 -20.32 -12.40
N PRO A 77 -0.93 -20.62 -12.45
CA PRO A 77 -1.76 -20.26 -13.60
C PRO A 77 -1.75 -18.76 -13.89
N GLY A 78 -1.88 -18.39 -15.15
CA GLY A 78 -1.92 -16.99 -15.55
C GLY A 78 -0.55 -16.33 -15.71
N GLY A 79 0.52 -17.09 -15.76
CA GLY A 79 1.86 -16.56 -15.96
C GLY A 79 2.52 -16.03 -14.69
N TRP A 80 1.92 -16.26 -13.53
CA TRP A 80 2.47 -15.85 -12.24
C TRP A 80 3.49 -16.88 -11.74
N VAL A 81 4.43 -16.39 -10.94
CA VAL A 81 5.40 -17.25 -10.25
C VAL A 81 5.35 -16.92 -8.77
N ILE A 82 5.14 -17.95 -7.96
CA ILE A 82 5.14 -17.81 -6.50
C ILE A 82 6.53 -18.13 -5.98
N LYS A 83 7.14 -17.17 -5.30
CA LYS A 83 8.49 -17.33 -4.74
C LYS A 83 8.49 -17.04 -3.26
N GLN A 84 9.25 -17.83 -2.53
CA GLN A 84 9.55 -17.57 -1.13
C GLN A 84 10.78 -16.66 -1.05
N ARG A 85 10.63 -15.55 -0.33
CA ARG A 85 11.71 -14.62 -0.04
C ARG A 85 11.83 -14.43 1.45
N SER A 86 13.05 -14.26 1.92
CA SER A 86 13.32 -14.00 3.33
C SER A 86 13.64 -12.52 3.53
N ARG A 87 13.17 -12.00 4.63
CA ARG A 87 13.53 -10.66 5.08
C ARG A 87 14.19 -10.78 6.44
N THR A 88 15.39 -10.20 6.57
CA THR A 88 16.08 -10.13 7.85
C THR A 88 15.66 -8.85 8.57
N SER A 89 15.22 -8.98 9.80
CA SER A 89 14.96 -7.85 10.69
C SER A 89 15.88 -7.96 11.91
N TRP A 90 16.24 -6.82 12.47
CA TRP A 90 17.16 -6.76 13.59
C TRP A 90 16.44 -6.27 14.83
N GLU A 91 16.54 -7.05 15.90
CA GLU A 91 16.10 -6.60 17.21
C GLU A 91 17.32 -6.16 18.00
N TYR A 92 17.29 -4.93 18.47
CA TYR A 92 18.38 -4.36 19.23
C TYR A 92 18.09 -4.44 20.72
N SER A 93 19.16 -4.56 21.53
CA SER A 93 19.02 -4.52 22.98
C SER A 93 18.45 -3.17 23.44
N PRO A 94 17.81 -3.10 24.64
CA PRO A 94 17.29 -1.84 25.13
C PRO A 94 18.32 -0.72 25.19
N ALA A 95 19.56 -1.04 25.55
CA ALA A 95 20.64 -0.05 25.59
C ALA A 95 20.97 0.51 24.21
N VAL A 96 21.02 -0.35 23.19
CA VAL A 96 21.29 0.08 21.80
C VAL A 96 20.10 0.87 21.26
N ARG A 97 18.86 0.46 21.57
CA ARG A 97 17.66 1.22 21.17
C ARG A 97 17.68 2.65 21.70
N GLU A 98 18.11 2.82 22.97
CA GLU A 98 18.22 4.15 23.59
C GLU A 98 19.29 5.00 22.89
N LEU A 99 20.42 4.41 22.54
CA LEU A 99 21.47 5.11 21.78
C LEU A 99 20.97 5.56 20.41
N ILE A 100 20.28 4.69 19.69
CA ILE A 100 19.70 4.99 18.38
C ILE A 100 18.67 6.10 18.50
N ARG A 101 17.79 6.02 19.51
CA ARG A 101 16.79 7.05 19.79
C ARG A 101 17.44 8.40 20.06
N GLY A 102 18.51 8.40 20.85
CA GLY A 102 19.27 9.62 21.15
C GLY A 102 19.86 10.26 19.90
N ILE A 103 20.47 9.46 19.03
CA ILE A 103 21.03 9.93 17.76
C ILE A 103 19.93 10.52 16.86
N GLN A 104 18.78 9.83 16.75
CA GLN A 104 17.66 10.28 15.94
C GLN A 104 17.08 11.60 16.47
N THR A 105 16.91 11.71 17.78
CA THR A 105 16.39 12.92 18.42
C THR A 105 17.34 14.09 18.20
N GLN A 106 18.65 13.86 18.36
CA GLN A 106 19.66 14.89 18.14
C GLN A 106 19.67 15.36 16.69
N ALA A 107 19.59 14.44 15.73
CA ALA A 107 19.53 14.78 14.31
C ALA A 107 18.28 15.62 13.97
N GLN A 108 17.14 15.32 14.60
CA GLN A 108 15.91 16.08 14.43
C GLN A 108 16.06 17.52 14.98
N GLN A 109 16.71 17.66 16.13
CA GLN A 109 16.94 18.97 16.75
C GLN A 109 17.97 19.80 15.98
N ASP A 110 18.99 19.16 15.43
CA ASP A 110 20.07 19.83 14.70
C ASP A 110 19.71 20.14 13.25
N GLY A 111 18.56 19.71 12.77
CA GLY A 111 18.14 19.93 11.39
C GLY A 111 18.78 18.98 10.38
N GLU A 112 19.46 17.92 10.83
CA GLU A 112 20.03 16.90 9.96
C GLU A 112 19.00 15.89 9.48
N ALA A 113 17.84 15.84 10.14
CA ALA A 113 16.70 15.03 9.73
C ALA A 113 15.56 15.94 9.27
N GLU A 114 14.96 15.60 8.14
CA GLU A 114 13.83 16.33 7.59
C GLU A 114 12.53 15.61 7.92
N ALA A 115 11.57 16.37 8.45
CA ALA A 115 10.23 15.82 8.72
C ALA A 115 9.44 15.71 7.42
N LYS A 116 8.95 14.52 7.15
CA LYS A 116 8.04 14.24 6.04
C LYS A 116 6.75 13.70 6.61
N SER A 117 5.64 14.25 6.19
CA SER A 117 4.34 13.79 6.66
C SER A 117 3.44 13.42 5.49
N SER A 118 2.62 12.41 5.70
CA SER A 118 1.58 12.01 4.79
C SER A 118 0.27 11.89 5.55
N THR A 119 -0.84 12.14 4.86
CA THR A 119 -2.16 12.07 5.47
C THR A 119 -2.88 10.84 4.95
N TYR A 120 -3.48 10.09 5.85
CA TYR A 120 -4.24 8.89 5.51
C TYR A 120 -5.48 8.80 6.41
N LEU A 121 -6.47 8.06 5.91
CA LEU A 121 -7.68 7.79 6.66
C LEU A 121 -7.53 6.48 7.41
N CYS A 122 -7.97 6.46 8.66
CA CYS A 122 -7.99 5.24 9.46
C CYS A 122 -9.37 5.04 10.07
N GLN A 123 -9.69 3.78 10.36
CA GLN A 123 -10.92 3.39 11.01
C GLN A 123 -10.62 3.03 12.45
N VAL A 124 -11.25 3.73 13.37
CA VAL A 124 -11.11 3.48 14.80
C VAL A 124 -12.45 3.12 15.40
N THR A 125 -12.42 2.32 16.47
CA THR A 125 -13.64 1.96 17.18
C THR A 125 -14.16 3.16 17.98
N SER A 126 -15.45 3.43 17.84
CA SER A 126 -16.11 4.40 18.72
C SER A 126 -16.25 3.77 20.12
N ILE A 127 -15.97 4.57 21.11
CA ILE A 127 -16.13 4.13 22.50
C ILE A 127 -17.51 4.49 22.99
#